data_e8db684f35252eed13c0740bddb0162a
#
_entry.id   e8db684f35252eed13c0740bddb0162a
#
_cell.length_a   1.000
_cell.length_b   1.000
_cell.length_c   1.000
_cell.angle_alpha   90.00
_cell.angle_beta   90.00
_cell.angle_gamma   90.00
#
_symmetry.space_group_name_H-M   'P 1'
#
loop_
_entity.id
_entity.type
_entity.pdbx_description
1 polymer ?
#
loop_
_entity_poly.entity_id
_entity_poly.type
_entity_poly.pdbx_seq_one_letter_code
_entity_poly.pdbx_strand_id
1 'polypeptide(L)'
;MFQNNRQNPVFFEVKTDMFEKDWDKGGTGNMAIEYKCRGKPSGIRTTKADWFAYFFPNLSKNHLWIIRMDKLKELIKENNFRTVSAGETYYDNDEKVAKCYLIPRFDFRGYFSVFSFDGQEWLPSLD
;
A
#
# COMPACT_ATOMS: atom_id res chain seq x y z
N MET A 1 0.69 -29.88 0.60
CA MET A 1 1.99 -30.23 0.12
C MET A 1 2.69 -29.08 -0.55
N PHE A 2 3.92 -28.88 -0.22
CA PHE A 2 4.64 -27.69 -0.64
C PHE A 2 5.06 -27.68 -2.11
N GLN A 3 5.11 -28.83 -2.74
CA GLN A 3 5.48 -28.91 -4.16
C GLN A 3 4.50 -28.16 -5.05
N ASN A 4 3.22 -28.15 -4.69
CA ASN A 4 2.22 -27.47 -5.49
C ASN A 4 2.42 -25.96 -5.50
N ASN A 5 2.93 -25.42 -4.41
CA ASN A 5 3.17 -23.99 -4.31
C ASN A 5 4.28 -23.52 -5.26
N ARG A 6 5.20 -24.40 -5.59
CA ARG A 6 6.29 -24.08 -6.50
C ARG A 6 5.85 -23.99 -7.95
N GLN A 7 4.80 -24.72 -8.30
CA GLN A 7 4.26 -24.71 -9.65
C GLN A 7 3.37 -23.51 -9.90
N ASN A 8 2.87 -22.91 -8.82
CA ASN A 8 1.98 -21.76 -8.89
C ASN A 8 2.61 -20.60 -8.12
N PRO A 9 3.55 -19.88 -8.74
CA PRO A 9 4.21 -18.77 -8.05
C PRO A 9 3.20 -17.72 -7.63
N VAL A 10 3.48 -17.11 -6.48
CA VAL A 10 2.67 -16.03 -5.93
C VAL A 10 3.42 -14.73 -6.15
N PHE A 11 2.72 -13.74 -6.66
CA PHE A 11 3.33 -12.46 -6.98
C PHE A 11 2.87 -11.38 -5.99
N PHE A 12 3.82 -10.63 -5.48
CA PHE A 12 3.57 -9.49 -4.63
C PHE A 12 3.88 -8.21 -5.38
N GLU A 13 3.00 -7.24 -5.24
CA GLU A 13 3.35 -5.86 -5.59
C GLU A 13 3.74 -5.16 -4.29
N VAL A 14 4.92 -4.56 -4.27
CA VAL A 14 5.46 -3.91 -3.07
C VAL A 14 5.54 -2.42 -3.29
N LYS A 15 4.95 -1.68 -2.38
CA LYS A 15 5.08 -0.23 -2.32
C LYS A 15 5.87 0.16 -1.09
N THR A 16 6.90 0.98 -1.27
CA THR A 16 7.67 1.55 -0.17
C THR A 16 7.28 3.02 -0.02
N ASP A 17 6.79 3.39 1.15
CA ASP A 17 6.38 4.76 1.44
C ASP A 17 7.47 5.44 2.25
N MET A 18 8.30 6.23 1.57
CA MET A 18 9.42 6.92 2.19
C MET A 18 9.01 8.19 2.94
N PHE A 19 7.78 8.64 2.78
CA PHE A 19 7.33 9.93 3.31
C PHE A 19 6.54 9.80 4.60
N GLU A 20 5.92 8.65 4.84
CA GLU A 20 5.11 8.47 6.03
C GLU A 20 5.98 8.35 7.27
N LYS A 21 5.49 8.92 8.36
CA LYS A 21 6.14 8.96 9.67
C LYS A 21 5.17 8.54 10.74
N ASP A 22 5.67 8.35 11.96
CA ASP A 22 4.79 8.16 13.11
C ASP A 22 3.83 9.32 13.26
N TRP A 23 2.66 9.05 13.79
CA TRP A 23 1.61 10.06 13.95
C TRP A 23 2.10 11.27 14.75
N ASP A 24 2.83 11.02 15.84
CA ASP A 24 3.34 12.09 16.69
C ASP A 24 4.48 12.90 16.05
N LYS A 25 4.99 12.45 14.92
CA LYS A 25 6.04 13.13 14.17
C LYS A 25 5.54 13.76 12.87
N GLY A 26 4.25 13.90 12.75
CA GLY A 26 3.64 14.52 11.59
C GLY A 26 3.20 13.56 10.50
N GLY A 27 3.05 12.29 10.82
CA GLY A 27 2.54 11.31 9.85
C GLY A 27 1.08 11.57 9.51
N THR A 28 0.68 11.12 8.33
CA THR A 28 -0.68 11.33 7.82
C THR A 28 -1.66 10.24 8.24
N GLY A 29 -1.16 9.07 8.58
CA GLY A 29 -1.99 7.91 8.86
C GLY A 29 -2.56 7.24 7.62
N ASN A 30 -2.14 7.65 6.43
CA ASN A 30 -2.71 7.16 5.17
C ASN A 30 -1.76 6.21 4.45
N MET A 31 -2.36 5.31 3.66
CA MET A 31 -1.67 4.58 2.60
C MET A 31 -2.14 5.12 1.26
N ALA A 32 -1.22 5.36 0.35
CA ALA A 32 -1.53 5.89 -0.98
C ALA A 32 -1.48 4.75 -1.99
N ILE A 33 -2.60 4.45 -2.61
CA ILE A 33 -2.74 3.35 -3.56
C ILE A 33 -2.95 3.94 -4.95
N GLU A 34 -1.94 3.81 -5.80
CA GLU A 34 -1.99 4.37 -7.15
C GLU A 34 -3.02 3.64 -8.02
N TYR A 35 -3.78 4.40 -8.78
CA TYR A 35 -4.76 3.84 -9.72
C TYR A 35 -4.66 4.45 -11.12
N LYS A 36 -3.94 5.55 -11.27
CA LYS A 36 -3.83 6.24 -12.54
C LYS A 36 -2.51 6.99 -12.60
N CYS A 37 -1.86 7.00 -13.74
CA CYS A 37 -0.64 7.76 -13.95
C CYS A 37 -0.60 8.23 -15.39
N ARG A 38 -0.31 9.51 -15.57
CA ARG A 38 -0.23 10.12 -16.90
C ARG A 38 -1.49 9.90 -17.73
N GLY A 39 -2.64 10.01 -17.08
CA GLY A 39 -3.93 9.85 -17.75
C GLY A 39 -4.35 8.42 -18.05
N LYS A 40 -3.53 7.43 -17.69
CA LYS A 40 -3.79 6.01 -17.99
C LYS A 40 -3.97 5.20 -16.72
N PRO A 41 -4.79 4.13 -16.75
CA PRO A 41 -4.87 3.23 -15.61
C PRO A 41 -3.50 2.70 -15.23
N SER A 42 -3.25 2.60 -13.94
CA SER A 42 -1.98 2.10 -13.41
C SER A 42 -2.20 1.52 -12.01
N GLY A 43 -1.12 1.02 -11.42
CA GLY A 43 -1.16 0.51 -10.05
C GLY A 43 -2.24 -0.54 -9.87
N ILE A 44 -3.16 -0.29 -8.93
CA ILE A 44 -4.20 -1.26 -8.57
C ILE A 44 -5.12 -1.65 -9.73
N ARG A 45 -5.24 -0.79 -10.75
CA ARG A 45 -6.11 -1.08 -11.90
C ARG A 45 -5.48 -2.00 -12.93
N THR A 46 -4.14 -2.10 -12.94
CA THR A 46 -3.43 -2.87 -13.96
C THR A 46 -2.64 -4.04 -13.40
N THR A 47 -2.43 -4.06 -12.09
CA THR A 47 -1.60 -5.08 -11.47
C THR A 47 -2.21 -6.48 -11.65
N LYS A 48 -1.33 -7.46 -11.83
CA LYS A 48 -1.69 -8.87 -11.85
C LYS A 48 -1.13 -9.61 -10.64
N ALA A 49 -0.63 -8.86 -9.66
CA ALA A 49 -0.11 -9.45 -8.44
C ALA A 49 -1.25 -10.07 -7.61
N ASP A 50 -0.90 -11.10 -6.84
CA ASP A 50 -1.85 -11.79 -5.97
C ASP A 50 -1.98 -11.09 -4.62
N TRP A 51 -0.91 -10.46 -4.17
CA TRP A 51 -0.82 -9.80 -2.88
C TRP A 51 -0.25 -8.41 -3.02
N PHE A 52 -0.62 -7.53 -2.10
CA PHE A 52 -0.08 -6.19 -2.01
C PHE A 52 0.63 -6.03 -0.66
N ALA A 53 1.86 -5.56 -0.68
CA ALA A 53 2.65 -5.32 0.50
C ALA A 53 3.06 -3.85 0.56
N TYR A 54 2.67 -3.17 1.61
CA TYR A 54 2.95 -1.75 1.81
C TYR A 54 3.96 -1.61 2.94
N PHE A 55 5.13 -1.07 2.63
CA PHE A 55 6.24 -1.00 3.55
C PHE A 55 6.47 0.44 4.02
N PHE A 56 6.62 0.61 5.33
CA PHE A 56 6.88 1.89 5.97
C PHE A 56 8.27 1.86 6.64
N PRO A 57 9.33 2.31 5.97
CA PRO A 57 10.68 2.28 6.55
C PRO A 57 10.95 3.38 7.56
N ASN A 58 10.17 4.45 7.57
CA ASN A 58 10.43 5.64 8.38
C ASN A 58 9.53 5.79 9.60
N LEU A 59 8.76 4.76 9.94
CA LEU A 59 8.11 4.68 11.23
C LEU A 59 9.13 4.26 12.28
N SER A 60 8.86 4.56 13.56
CA SER A 60 9.78 4.19 14.67
C SER A 60 10.12 2.72 14.64
N LYS A 61 9.15 1.87 14.28
CA LYS A 61 9.38 0.48 13.94
C LYS A 61 9.00 0.33 12.48
N ASN A 62 9.86 -0.31 11.69
CA ASN A 62 9.50 -0.59 10.31
C ASN A 62 8.28 -1.49 10.29
N HIS A 63 7.29 -1.12 9.51
CA HIS A 63 6.03 -1.86 9.39
C HIS A 63 5.84 -2.35 7.98
N LEU A 64 5.28 -3.55 7.87
CA LEU A 64 4.88 -4.15 6.60
C LEU A 64 3.39 -4.52 6.71
N TRP A 65 2.59 -3.98 5.83
CA TRP A 65 1.14 -4.19 5.80
C TRP A 65 0.81 -5.01 4.56
N ILE A 66 0.23 -6.18 4.74
CA ILE A 66 -0.01 -7.12 3.64
C ILE A 66 -1.51 -7.41 3.53
N ILE A 67 -2.00 -7.42 2.30
CA ILE A 67 -3.40 -7.74 2.00
C ILE A 67 -3.44 -8.48 0.66
N ARG A 68 -4.39 -9.39 0.50
CA ARG A 68 -4.63 -10.00 -0.80
C ARG A 68 -5.12 -8.94 -1.77
N MET A 69 -4.66 -9.04 -3.02
CA MET A 69 -5.02 -8.02 -4.02
C MET A 69 -6.52 -7.96 -4.28
N ASP A 70 -7.20 -9.11 -4.32
CA ASP A 70 -8.65 -9.13 -4.51
C ASP A 70 -9.39 -8.43 -3.36
N LYS A 71 -8.88 -8.58 -2.13
CA LYS A 71 -9.47 -7.92 -0.97
C LYS A 71 -9.21 -6.42 -0.98
N LEU A 72 -8.05 -6.00 -1.43
CA LEU A 72 -7.74 -4.58 -1.55
C LEU A 72 -8.65 -3.91 -2.59
N LYS A 73 -8.84 -4.55 -3.72
CA LYS A 73 -9.74 -4.04 -4.76
C LYS A 73 -11.18 -3.95 -4.25
N GLU A 74 -11.63 -4.94 -3.50
CA GLU A 74 -12.95 -4.96 -2.90
C GLU A 74 -13.11 -3.83 -1.89
N LEU A 75 -12.10 -3.64 -1.03
CA LEU A 75 -12.08 -2.57 -0.05
C LEU A 75 -12.21 -1.19 -0.70
N ILE A 76 -11.48 -0.97 -1.77
CA ILE A 76 -11.53 0.30 -2.52
C ILE A 76 -12.89 0.49 -3.18
N LYS A 77 -13.46 -0.58 -3.72
CA LYS A 77 -14.76 -0.53 -4.38
C LYS A 77 -15.89 -0.22 -3.41
N GLU A 78 -15.81 -0.76 -2.19
CA GLU A 78 -16.87 -0.63 -1.19
C GLU A 78 -16.81 0.67 -0.40
N ASN A 79 -15.71 1.41 -0.50
CA ASN A 79 -15.51 2.64 0.24
C ASN A 79 -15.27 3.80 -0.72
N ASN A 80 -15.65 4.99 -0.29
CA ASN A 80 -15.46 6.19 -1.08
C ASN A 80 -14.21 6.93 -0.56
N PHE A 81 -13.04 6.35 -0.82
CA PHE A 81 -11.80 6.93 -0.36
C PHE A 81 -11.48 8.23 -1.08
N ARG A 82 -10.92 9.18 -0.34
CA ARG A 82 -10.42 10.42 -0.91
C ARG A 82 -9.27 10.12 -1.86
N THR A 83 -9.17 10.89 -2.92
CA THR A 83 -8.09 10.74 -3.90
C THR A 83 -7.19 11.97 -3.88
N VAL A 84 -5.93 11.77 -4.20
CA VAL A 84 -4.93 12.84 -4.29
C VAL A 84 -4.04 12.62 -5.49
N SER A 85 -3.43 13.70 -5.95
CA SER A 85 -2.36 13.65 -6.93
C SER A 85 -1.03 13.50 -6.18
N ALA A 86 -0.18 12.59 -6.65
CA ALA A 86 1.11 12.34 -6.06
C ALA A 86 2.18 12.40 -7.15
N GLY A 87 3.43 12.64 -6.75
CA GLY A 87 4.53 12.73 -7.68
C GLY A 87 4.98 14.17 -7.88
N GLU A 88 5.57 14.46 -9.03
CA GLU A 88 6.11 15.79 -9.28
C GLU A 88 5.00 16.82 -9.46
N THR A 89 5.06 17.83 -8.62
CA THR A 89 4.04 18.88 -8.58
C THR A 89 4.38 20.08 -9.44
N TYR A 90 5.48 20.03 -10.19
CA TYR A 90 5.89 21.14 -11.05
C TYR A 90 5.03 21.30 -12.28
N TYR A 91 4.28 20.29 -12.62
CA TYR A 91 3.48 20.30 -13.83
C TYR A 91 2.04 20.51 -13.45
N ASP A 92 1.45 21.56 -14.00
CA ASP A 92 0.03 21.80 -13.85
C ASP A 92 -0.82 20.82 -14.64
N ASN A 93 -0.17 19.92 -15.35
CA ASN A 93 -0.82 18.97 -16.22
C ASN A 93 -1.05 17.65 -15.46
N ASP A 94 -2.32 17.37 -15.13
CA ASP A 94 -2.73 16.16 -14.45
C ASP A 94 -2.27 14.87 -15.13
N GLU A 95 -2.01 14.92 -16.41
CA GLU A 95 -1.58 13.75 -17.16
C GLU A 95 -0.19 13.27 -16.75
N LYS A 96 0.58 14.11 -16.07
CA LYS A 96 1.96 13.79 -15.69
C LYS A 96 2.11 13.37 -14.24
N VAL A 97 1.03 13.30 -13.49
CA VAL A 97 1.10 12.92 -12.08
C VAL A 97 0.35 11.62 -11.84
N ALA A 98 0.73 10.95 -10.79
CA ALA A 98 0.02 9.77 -10.32
C ALA A 98 -1.20 10.20 -9.51
N LYS A 99 -2.28 9.44 -9.62
CA LYS A 99 -3.47 9.60 -8.81
C LYS A 99 -3.57 8.42 -7.87
N CYS A 100 -3.85 8.69 -6.60
CA CYS A 100 -3.88 7.67 -5.57
C CYS A 100 -5.15 7.78 -4.74
N TYR A 101 -5.67 6.62 -4.34
CA TYR A 101 -6.62 6.55 -3.23
C TYR A 101 -5.85 6.68 -1.94
N LEU A 102 -6.42 7.37 -0.96
CA LEU A 102 -5.86 7.43 0.40
C LEU A 102 -6.69 6.55 1.32
N ILE A 103 -6.06 5.52 1.88
CA ILE A 103 -6.71 4.64 2.84
C ILE A 103 -6.22 5.01 4.24
N PRO A 104 -7.11 5.47 5.14
CA PRO A 104 -6.74 5.74 6.53
C PRO A 104 -6.42 4.42 7.21
N ARG A 105 -5.13 4.11 7.37
CA ARG A 105 -4.71 2.76 7.75
C ARG A 105 -5.18 2.34 9.14
N PHE A 106 -5.30 3.29 10.08
CA PHE A 106 -5.75 2.93 11.42
C PHE A 106 -7.19 2.45 11.44
N ASP A 107 -8.04 3.05 10.60
CA ASP A 107 -9.45 2.68 10.50
C ASP A 107 -9.65 1.34 9.81
N PHE A 108 -8.73 0.96 8.94
CA PHE A 108 -8.85 -0.24 8.12
C PHE A 108 -7.81 -1.31 8.45
N ARG A 109 -7.17 -1.17 9.60
CA ARG A 109 -6.10 -2.08 10.02
C ARG A 109 -6.53 -3.55 10.01
N GLY A 110 -7.77 -3.83 10.39
CA GLY A 110 -8.29 -5.20 10.45
C GLY A 110 -8.34 -5.92 9.11
N TYR A 111 -8.22 -5.20 8.01
CA TYR A 111 -8.20 -5.80 6.68
C TYR A 111 -6.80 -6.29 6.26
N PHE A 112 -5.77 -5.95 7.03
CA PHE A 112 -4.39 -6.23 6.70
C PHE A 112 -3.75 -7.14 7.72
N SER A 113 -2.75 -7.90 7.28
CA SER A 113 -1.79 -8.53 8.18
C SER A 113 -0.64 -7.55 8.36
N VAL A 114 -0.37 -7.18 9.60
CA VAL A 114 0.62 -6.15 9.91
C VAL A 114 1.78 -6.78 10.67
N PHE A 115 2.98 -6.51 10.20
CA PHE A 115 4.21 -7.01 10.80
C PHE A 115 5.11 -5.83 11.14
N SER A 116 5.85 -5.94 12.23
CA SER A 116 6.89 -4.97 12.57
C SER A 116 8.23 -5.68 12.71
N PHE A 117 9.31 -4.96 12.38
CA PHE A 117 10.66 -5.49 12.45
C PHE A 117 11.29 -5.09 13.77
N ASP A 118 11.82 -6.06 14.50
CA ASP A 118 12.42 -5.81 15.82
C ASP A 118 13.95 -5.61 15.77
N GLY A 119 14.51 -5.54 14.57
CA GLY A 119 15.95 -5.46 14.36
C GLY A 119 16.58 -6.78 13.96
N GLN A 120 15.84 -7.87 14.10
CA GLN A 120 16.31 -9.22 13.74
C GLN A 120 15.32 -9.95 12.84
N GLU A 121 14.04 -9.84 13.14
CA GLU A 121 13.02 -10.55 12.37
C GLU A 121 11.72 -9.77 12.31
N TRP A 122 10.87 -10.17 11.37
CA TRP A 122 9.53 -9.62 11.25
C TRP A 122 8.58 -10.43 12.13
N LEU A 123 7.87 -9.73 13.01
CA LEU A 123 6.91 -10.33 13.93
C LEU A 123 5.53 -9.72 13.69
N PRO A 124 4.45 -10.50 13.88
CA PRO A 124 3.11 -9.92 13.82
C PRO A 124 2.99 -8.76 14.79
N SER A 125 2.46 -7.64 14.30
CA SER A 125 2.29 -6.44 15.10
C SER A 125 0.90 -6.41 15.69
N LEU A 126 0.81 -6.14 17.00
CA LEU A 126 -0.46 -6.00 17.70
C LEU A 126 -0.93 -4.56 17.79
N ASP A 127 -0.11 -3.65 17.35
CA ASP A 127 -0.39 -2.21 17.47
C ASP A 127 -1.26 -1.66 16.34
#